data_c0aa67e76fc42a27b8f631381c2d3d7a
#
_entry.id   c0aa67e76fc42a27b8f631381c2d3d7a
#
_cell.length_a   1.000
_cell.length_b   1.000
_cell.length_c   1.000
_cell.angle_alpha   90.00
_cell.angle_beta   90.00
_cell.angle_gamma   90.00
#
_symmetry.space_group_name_H-M   'P 1'
#
loop_
_entity.id
_entity.type
_entity.pdbx_description
1 polymer ?
#
loop_
_entity_poly.entity_id
_entity_poly.type
_entity_poly.pdbx_seq_one_letter_code
_entity_poly.pdbx_strand_id
1 'polypeptide(L)'
;AAIALLLLVVTNVSAGQSEVFIIKVADAISPGTADFINTGIKTAEEKAATVIIIELDTPGGLAESMRLIVQNILASKVPVVVFVAPGGARAASAGVMITMAADVAAMAPGTNIGAAHPVGAGGKEIDGTMSEKIINDMVAQAKSVAEQRGRNAQWVEAAIRESVSVTETEALKENIIDLIAQ
;
A
#
# COMPACT_ATOMS: atom_id res chain seq x y z
N ALA A 1 -51.68 11.54 -44.29
CA ALA A 1 -51.14 10.59 -43.27
C ALA A 1 -49.60 10.66 -43.32
N ALA A 2 -48.96 11.26 -42.32
CA ALA A 2 -47.49 11.31 -42.17
C ALA A 2 -47.08 10.14 -41.28
N ILE A 3 -46.24 9.23 -41.80
CA ILE A 3 -45.65 8.15 -41.04
C ILE A 3 -44.32 8.68 -40.44
N ALA A 4 -44.28 8.87 -39.14
CA ALA A 4 -43.07 9.22 -38.43
C ALA A 4 -42.21 7.94 -38.25
N LEU A 5 -41.07 7.89 -38.93
CA LEU A 5 -40.08 6.83 -38.78
C LEU A 5 -39.27 7.06 -37.51
N LEU A 6 -39.53 6.27 -36.47
CA LEU A 6 -38.77 6.32 -35.20
C LEU A 6 -37.47 5.55 -35.41
N LEU A 7 -36.35 6.27 -35.56
CA LEU A 7 -35.01 5.68 -35.60
C LEU A 7 -34.60 5.25 -34.18
N LEU A 8 -34.58 3.96 -33.93
CA LEU A 8 -34.06 3.37 -32.69
C LEU A 8 -32.52 3.35 -32.79
N VAL A 9 -31.87 4.29 -32.14
CA VAL A 9 -30.40 4.27 -32.02
C VAL A 9 -30.03 3.27 -30.91
N VAL A 10 -29.64 2.07 -31.32
CA VAL A 10 -29.07 1.07 -30.38
C VAL A 10 -27.61 1.45 -30.14
N THR A 11 -27.31 2.11 -29.01
CA THR A 11 -25.95 2.30 -28.56
C THR A 11 -25.45 0.98 -27.93
N ASN A 12 -24.55 0.31 -28.63
CA ASN A 12 -23.80 -0.80 -28.04
C ASN A 12 -22.92 -0.26 -26.93
N VAL A 13 -23.32 -0.41 -25.67
CA VAL A 13 -22.45 -0.25 -24.52
C VAL A 13 -21.57 -1.51 -24.47
N SER A 14 -20.37 -1.40 -25.04
CA SER A 14 -19.34 -2.43 -24.84
C SER A 14 -18.96 -2.38 -23.36
N ALA A 15 -19.35 -3.37 -22.58
CA ALA A 15 -18.79 -3.57 -21.25
C ALA A 15 -17.30 -3.86 -21.43
N GLY A 16 -16.46 -2.86 -21.19
CA GLY A 16 -15.01 -3.07 -21.15
C GLY A 16 -14.71 -4.19 -20.15
N GLN A 17 -13.87 -5.13 -20.53
CA GLN A 17 -13.41 -6.17 -19.58
C GLN A 17 -12.73 -5.46 -18.42
N SER A 18 -13.25 -5.66 -17.19
CA SER A 18 -12.60 -5.16 -15.97
C SER A 18 -11.30 -5.95 -15.76
N GLU A 19 -10.17 -5.32 -16.06
CA GLU A 19 -8.85 -5.94 -15.88
C GLU A 19 -8.33 -5.65 -14.46
N VAL A 20 -8.04 -6.70 -13.69
CA VAL A 20 -7.40 -6.63 -12.39
C VAL A 20 -5.91 -6.90 -12.58
N PHE A 21 -5.06 -5.99 -12.12
CA PHE A 21 -3.62 -6.13 -12.23
C PHE A 21 -3.02 -6.54 -10.89
N ILE A 22 -2.37 -7.72 -10.82
CA ILE A 22 -1.81 -8.25 -9.58
C ILE A 22 -0.28 -8.17 -9.62
N ILE A 23 0.31 -7.54 -8.61
CA ILE A 23 1.76 -7.41 -8.39
C ILE A 23 2.10 -8.19 -7.13
N LYS A 24 2.86 -9.29 -7.25
CA LYS A 24 3.24 -10.12 -6.09
C LYS A 24 4.63 -9.75 -5.61
N VAL A 25 4.73 -9.42 -4.33
CA VAL A 25 5.96 -9.00 -3.65
C VAL A 25 6.16 -9.85 -2.40
N ALA A 26 7.11 -10.77 -2.45
CA ALA A 26 7.49 -11.63 -1.32
C ALA A 26 9.00 -11.51 -1.07
N ASP A 27 9.47 -10.29 -0.77
CA ASP A 27 10.89 -9.98 -0.63
C ASP A 27 11.12 -8.67 0.16
N ALA A 28 12.38 -8.38 0.45
CA ALA A 28 12.80 -7.10 1.02
C ALA A 28 12.56 -5.94 0.04
N ILE A 29 12.22 -4.78 0.58
CA ILE A 29 12.04 -3.55 -0.20
C ILE A 29 13.42 -2.99 -0.58
N SER A 30 13.79 -3.24 -1.82
CA SER A 30 15.05 -2.88 -2.47
C SER A 30 14.80 -1.98 -3.68
N PRO A 31 15.83 -1.40 -4.31
CA PRO A 31 15.65 -0.67 -5.56
C PRO A 31 15.00 -1.51 -6.67
N GLY A 32 15.35 -2.81 -6.76
CA GLY A 32 14.74 -3.72 -7.73
C GLY A 32 13.27 -3.98 -7.46
N THR A 33 12.91 -4.19 -6.18
CA THR A 33 11.51 -4.35 -5.76
C THR A 33 10.70 -3.09 -6.03
N ALA A 34 11.28 -1.91 -5.76
CA ALA A 34 10.62 -0.63 -6.05
C ALA A 34 10.41 -0.43 -7.55
N ASP A 35 11.41 -0.71 -8.39
CA ASP A 35 11.29 -0.64 -9.84
C ASP A 35 10.22 -1.60 -10.37
N PHE A 36 10.18 -2.82 -9.87
CA PHE A 36 9.16 -3.82 -10.22
C PHE A 36 7.74 -3.34 -9.91
N ILE A 37 7.50 -2.84 -8.68
CA ILE A 37 6.18 -2.32 -8.28
C ILE A 37 5.81 -1.11 -9.13
N ASN A 38 6.71 -0.15 -9.29
CA ASN A 38 6.47 1.08 -10.02
C ASN A 38 6.20 0.84 -11.52
N THR A 39 6.93 -0.10 -12.13
CA THR A 39 6.67 -0.55 -13.50
C THR A 39 5.32 -1.24 -13.62
N GLY A 40 4.95 -2.05 -12.62
CA GLY A 40 3.63 -2.69 -12.54
C GLY A 40 2.49 -1.68 -12.48
N ILE A 41 2.59 -0.65 -11.62
CA ILE A 41 1.60 0.43 -11.52
C ILE A 41 1.46 1.15 -12.86
N LYS A 42 2.58 1.58 -13.47
CA LYS A 42 2.58 2.24 -14.77
C LYS A 42 1.96 1.38 -15.87
N THR A 43 2.29 0.11 -15.91
CA THR A 43 1.72 -0.84 -16.90
C THR A 43 0.20 -1.00 -16.72
N ALA A 44 -0.27 -1.06 -15.47
CA ALA A 44 -1.71 -1.13 -15.18
C ALA A 44 -2.43 0.15 -15.61
N GLU A 45 -1.84 1.32 -15.42
CA GLU A 45 -2.38 2.60 -15.91
C GLU A 45 -2.44 2.64 -17.44
N GLU A 46 -1.38 2.23 -18.14
CA GLU A 46 -1.33 2.16 -19.60
C GLU A 46 -2.38 1.22 -20.19
N LYS A 47 -2.72 0.16 -19.46
CA LYS A 47 -3.75 -0.80 -19.84
C LYS A 47 -5.16 -0.40 -19.39
N ALA A 48 -5.31 0.74 -18.71
CA ALA A 48 -6.57 1.19 -18.12
C ALA A 48 -7.20 0.13 -17.20
N ALA A 49 -6.37 -0.53 -16.38
CA ALA A 49 -6.84 -1.51 -15.40
C ALA A 49 -7.87 -0.89 -14.45
N THR A 50 -8.80 -1.71 -13.97
CA THR A 50 -9.84 -1.26 -13.03
C THR A 50 -9.29 -1.10 -11.62
N VAL A 51 -8.35 -1.96 -11.24
CA VAL A 51 -7.72 -1.98 -9.92
C VAL A 51 -6.35 -2.65 -10.00
N ILE A 52 -5.44 -2.19 -9.15
CA ILE A 52 -4.14 -2.82 -8.92
C ILE A 52 -4.17 -3.46 -7.54
N ILE A 53 -3.74 -4.71 -7.43
CA ILE A 53 -3.58 -5.41 -6.15
C ILE A 53 -2.08 -5.69 -5.97
N ILE A 54 -1.48 -5.11 -4.94
CA ILE A 54 -0.13 -5.44 -4.49
C ILE A 54 -0.27 -6.48 -3.38
N GLU A 55 -0.02 -7.76 -3.71
CA GLU A 55 0.06 -8.84 -2.73
C GLU A 55 1.44 -8.75 -2.06
N LEU A 56 1.45 -8.46 -0.76
CA LEU A 56 2.66 -8.04 -0.04
C LEU A 56 3.00 -8.99 1.11
N ASP A 57 4.23 -9.52 1.07
CA ASP A 57 4.91 -10.16 2.20
C ASP A 57 6.34 -9.61 2.28
N THR A 58 6.63 -8.76 3.26
CA THR A 58 7.94 -8.12 3.36
C THR A 58 8.43 -7.96 4.80
N PRO A 59 9.72 -8.22 5.04
CA PRO A 59 10.37 -7.89 6.30
C PRO A 59 10.68 -6.37 6.42
N GLY A 60 10.45 -5.58 5.36
CA GLY A 60 10.88 -4.20 5.24
C GLY A 60 12.02 -4.03 4.25
N GLY A 61 12.76 -2.94 4.38
CA GLY A 61 13.91 -2.67 3.50
C GLY A 61 14.32 -1.20 3.48
N LEU A 62 14.83 -0.74 2.34
CA LEU A 62 15.43 0.59 2.21
C LEU A 62 14.37 1.70 2.21
N ALA A 63 14.59 2.74 3.03
CA ALA A 63 13.69 3.88 3.16
C ALA A 63 13.45 4.61 1.83
N GLU A 64 14.49 4.82 1.01
CA GLU A 64 14.35 5.47 -0.29
C GLU A 64 13.49 4.66 -1.26
N SER A 65 13.68 3.34 -1.29
CA SER A 65 12.86 2.44 -2.11
C SER A 65 11.39 2.45 -1.67
N MET A 66 11.15 2.41 -0.37
CA MET A 66 9.81 2.54 0.20
C MET A 66 9.16 3.87 -0.16
N ARG A 67 9.91 5.00 -0.03
CA ARG A 67 9.43 6.34 -0.37
C ARG A 67 8.98 6.44 -1.82
N LEU A 68 9.75 5.88 -2.76
CA LEU A 68 9.39 5.83 -4.18
C LEU A 68 8.10 5.03 -4.42
N ILE A 69 7.93 3.89 -3.77
CA ILE A 69 6.71 3.08 -3.88
C ILE A 69 5.51 3.87 -3.36
N VAL A 70 5.61 4.45 -2.16
CA VAL A 70 4.55 5.27 -1.55
C VAL A 70 4.14 6.42 -2.47
N GLN A 71 5.10 7.15 -3.04
CA GLN A 71 4.82 8.24 -3.98
C GLN A 71 4.05 7.77 -5.21
N ASN A 72 4.42 6.63 -5.79
CA ASN A 72 3.74 6.09 -6.97
C ASN A 72 2.33 5.56 -6.64
N ILE A 73 2.13 4.95 -5.46
CA ILE A 73 0.80 4.57 -4.99
C ILE A 73 -0.10 5.80 -4.84
N LEU A 74 0.39 6.84 -4.18
CA LEU A 74 -0.37 8.08 -3.96
C LEU A 74 -0.68 8.84 -5.26
N ALA A 75 0.17 8.71 -6.28
CA ALA A 75 0.01 9.36 -7.59
C ALA A 75 -0.75 8.51 -8.62
N SER A 76 -1.03 7.24 -8.30
CA SER A 76 -1.70 6.32 -9.21
C SER A 76 -3.09 6.80 -9.61
N LYS A 77 -3.41 6.70 -10.91
CA LYS A 77 -4.74 7.00 -11.47
C LYS A 77 -5.69 5.81 -11.36
N VAL A 78 -5.13 4.62 -11.13
CA VAL A 78 -5.87 3.38 -10.92
C VAL A 78 -5.86 3.07 -9.42
N PRO A 79 -6.98 2.76 -8.79
CA PRO A 79 -7.02 2.42 -7.36
C PRO A 79 -6.04 1.29 -7.02
N VAL A 80 -5.27 1.47 -5.96
CA VAL A 80 -4.28 0.51 -5.48
C VAL A 80 -4.75 -0.13 -4.19
N VAL A 81 -4.89 -1.45 -4.22
CA VAL A 81 -5.10 -2.29 -3.04
C VAL A 81 -3.76 -2.84 -2.60
N VAL A 82 -3.39 -2.69 -1.33
CA VAL A 82 -2.29 -3.46 -0.74
C VAL A 82 -2.89 -4.57 0.11
N PHE A 83 -2.57 -5.80 -0.25
CA PHE A 83 -3.07 -6.99 0.42
C PHE A 83 -1.91 -7.75 1.08
N VAL A 84 -1.83 -7.71 2.40
CA VAL A 84 -0.83 -8.46 3.16
C VAL A 84 -1.24 -9.93 3.16
N ALA A 85 -0.57 -10.72 2.34
CA ALA A 85 -0.90 -12.11 2.06
C ALA A 85 0.33 -12.88 1.54
N PRO A 86 0.29 -14.23 1.53
CA PRO A 86 -0.74 -15.13 2.06
C PRO A 86 -0.79 -15.19 3.60
N GLY A 87 -1.61 -16.08 4.17
CA GLY A 87 -1.59 -16.34 5.61
C GLY A 87 -0.16 -16.65 6.10
N GLY A 88 0.28 -16.00 7.17
CA GLY A 88 1.66 -16.01 7.66
C GLY A 88 2.56 -14.90 7.11
N ALA A 89 2.09 -14.14 6.12
CA ALA A 89 2.80 -12.97 5.59
C ALA A 89 2.83 -11.80 6.60
N ARG A 90 3.71 -10.86 6.33
CA ARG A 90 3.85 -9.65 7.15
C ARG A 90 4.08 -8.40 6.33
N ALA A 91 3.58 -7.28 6.85
CA ALA A 91 3.95 -5.94 6.39
C ALA A 91 4.82 -5.26 7.46
N ALA A 92 6.10 -5.67 7.54
CA ALA A 92 7.01 -5.12 8.55
C ALA A 92 7.79 -3.90 8.01
N SER A 93 8.10 -2.94 8.90
CA SER A 93 8.95 -1.80 8.60
C SER A 93 8.47 -1.00 7.37
N ALA A 94 9.20 -0.99 6.25
CA ALA A 94 8.76 -0.35 5.00
C ALA A 94 7.38 -0.81 4.53
N GLY A 95 6.99 -2.05 4.85
CA GLY A 95 5.67 -2.60 4.53
C GLY A 95 4.52 -1.84 5.19
N VAL A 96 4.73 -1.30 6.39
CA VAL A 96 3.75 -0.44 7.07
C VAL A 96 3.40 0.77 6.21
N MET A 97 4.42 1.49 5.75
CA MET A 97 4.26 2.70 4.95
C MET A 97 3.58 2.43 3.61
N ILE A 98 3.95 1.32 2.95
CA ILE A 98 3.36 0.88 1.69
C ILE A 98 1.87 0.55 1.89
N THR A 99 1.53 -0.18 2.98
CA THR A 99 0.14 -0.52 3.31
C THR A 99 -0.68 0.72 3.65
N MET A 100 -0.12 1.66 4.43
CA MET A 100 -0.79 2.93 4.77
C MET A 100 -1.09 3.81 3.56
N ALA A 101 -0.30 3.74 2.49
CA ALA A 101 -0.47 4.55 1.29
C ALA A 101 -1.59 4.04 0.36
N ALA A 102 -2.02 2.81 0.50
CA ALA A 102 -3.02 2.17 -0.37
C ALA A 102 -4.38 2.88 -0.35
N ASP A 103 -5.12 2.83 -1.46
CA ASP A 103 -6.55 3.23 -1.48
C ASP A 103 -7.38 2.27 -0.63
N VAL A 104 -7.06 0.97 -0.69
CA VAL A 104 -7.63 -0.06 0.19
C VAL A 104 -6.49 -0.89 0.77
N ALA A 105 -6.43 -0.99 2.09
CA ALA A 105 -5.51 -1.85 2.81
C ALA A 105 -6.24 -3.10 3.31
N ALA A 106 -5.75 -4.27 2.94
CA ALA A 106 -6.33 -5.55 3.32
C ALA A 106 -5.26 -6.47 3.92
N MET A 107 -5.69 -7.37 4.80
CA MET A 107 -4.81 -8.40 5.37
C MET A 107 -5.50 -9.76 5.32
N ALA A 108 -4.72 -10.82 5.05
CA ALA A 108 -5.19 -12.19 5.19
C ALA A 108 -5.19 -12.63 6.66
N PRO A 109 -6.02 -13.60 7.04
CA PRO A 109 -5.96 -14.20 8.38
C PRO A 109 -4.58 -14.78 8.69
N GLY A 110 -4.11 -14.53 9.92
CA GLY A 110 -2.80 -15.01 10.39
C GLY A 110 -1.61 -14.18 9.89
N THR A 111 -1.84 -12.94 9.49
CA THR A 111 -0.81 -11.97 9.10
C THR A 111 -0.58 -10.92 10.19
N ASN A 112 0.49 -10.14 10.06
CA ASN A 112 0.77 -9.04 10.99
C ASN A 112 1.36 -7.82 10.27
N ILE A 113 1.22 -6.66 10.91
CA ILE A 113 1.75 -5.38 10.44
C ILE A 113 2.40 -4.62 11.60
N GLY A 114 3.54 -3.95 11.37
CA GLY A 114 4.20 -3.11 12.39
C GLY A 114 5.71 -3.10 12.33
N ALA A 115 6.33 -2.82 13.50
CA ALA A 115 7.79 -2.76 13.70
C ALA A 115 8.51 -1.86 12.68
N ALA A 116 8.10 -0.58 12.62
CA ALA A 116 8.59 0.37 11.61
C ALA A 116 9.72 1.30 12.11
N HIS A 117 10.35 1.00 13.25
CA HIS A 117 11.47 1.79 13.75
C HIS A 117 12.64 1.77 12.75
N PRO A 118 13.18 2.94 12.35
CA PRO A 118 14.30 2.99 11.42
C PRO A 118 15.59 2.48 12.06
N VAL A 119 16.30 1.66 11.32
CA VAL A 119 17.62 1.15 11.68
C VAL A 119 18.66 1.54 10.64
N GLY A 120 19.91 1.69 11.05
CA GLY A 120 21.02 1.94 10.14
C GLY A 120 21.38 0.73 9.28
N ALA A 121 22.31 0.93 8.37
CA ALA A 121 22.80 -0.12 7.49
C ALA A 121 23.27 -1.36 8.29
N GLY A 122 22.77 -2.54 7.91
CA GLY A 122 23.05 -3.80 8.58
C GLY A 122 22.32 -3.98 9.92
N GLY A 123 21.23 -3.24 10.17
CA GLY A 123 20.43 -3.36 11.39
C GLY A 123 21.05 -2.71 12.64
N LYS A 124 22.05 -1.86 12.45
CA LYS A 124 22.69 -1.14 13.56
C LYS A 124 21.79 0.00 14.05
N GLU A 125 21.88 0.30 15.35
CA GLU A 125 21.24 1.50 15.88
C GLU A 125 21.84 2.76 15.25
N ILE A 126 20.99 3.75 15.02
CA ILE A 126 21.39 5.07 14.54
C ILE A 126 21.57 5.96 15.78
N ASP A 127 22.78 6.49 16.02
CA ASP A 127 23.09 7.23 17.22
C ASP A 127 22.56 8.68 17.23
N GLY A 128 22.13 9.12 18.41
CA GLY A 128 21.99 10.51 18.81
C GLY A 128 21.01 11.33 17.97
N THR A 129 21.37 12.61 17.76
CA THR A 129 20.52 13.62 17.08
C THR A 129 20.11 13.23 15.65
N MET A 130 20.90 12.40 14.96
CA MET A 130 20.56 11.93 13.61
C MET A 130 19.38 10.98 13.66
N SER A 131 19.35 10.06 14.63
CA SER A 131 18.23 9.14 14.86
C SER A 131 16.93 9.90 15.08
N GLU A 132 16.93 10.90 15.95
CA GLU A 132 15.75 11.72 16.24
C GLU A 132 15.21 12.44 14.99
N LYS A 133 16.11 13.00 14.16
CA LYS A 133 15.70 13.65 12.90
C LYS A 133 15.04 12.68 11.93
N ILE A 134 15.63 11.49 11.75
CA ILE A 134 15.09 10.45 10.86
C ILE A 134 13.74 9.97 11.37
N ILE A 135 13.61 9.69 12.67
CA ILE A 135 12.34 9.25 13.28
C ILE A 135 11.27 10.32 13.13
N ASN A 136 11.57 11.58 13.42
CA ASN A 136 10.60 12.66 13.35
C ASN A 136 10.15 12.93 11.90
N ASP A 137 11.04 12.88 10.91
CA ASP A 137 10.70 13.00 9.49
C ASP A 137 9.80 11.84 9.05
N MET A 138 10.18 10.62 9.42
CA MET A 138 9.40 9.41 9.08
C MET A 138 8.01 9.41 9.72
N VAL A 139 7.91 9.83 10.99
CA VAL A 139 6.62 10.00 11.69
C VAL A 139 5.75 11.04 11.01
N ALA A 140 6.30 12.20 10.65
CA ALA A 140 5.55 13.26 9.98
C ALA A 140 5.00 12.77 8.63
N GLN A 141 5.82 12.08 7.83
CA GLN A 141 5.41 11.49 6.56
C GLN A 141 4.32 10.44 6.77
N ALA A 142 4.52 9.52 7.73
CA ALA A 142 3.59 8.42 8.00
C ALA A 142 2.21 8.93 8.44
N LYS A 143 2.19 9.92 9.34
CA LYS A 143 0.94 10.55 9.81
C LYS A 143 0.21 11.23 8.68
N SER A 144 0.92 12.01 7.84
CA SER A 144 0.31 12.67 6.68
C SER A 144 -0.34 11.68 5.72
N VAL A 145 0.33 10.55 5.44
CA VAL A 145 -0.21 9.49 4.59
C VAL A 145 -1.43 8.81 5.23
N ALA A 146 -1.33 8.46 6.52
CA ALA A 146 -2.42 7.82 7.25
C ALA A 146 -3.66 8.71 7.32
N GLU A 147 -3.50 10.00 7.61
CA GLU A 147 -4.58 10.99 7.64
C GLU A 147 -5.23 11.18 6.26
N GLN A 148 -4.43 11.26 5.19
CA GLN A 148 -4.94 11.35 3.82
C GLN A 148 -5.81 10.15 3.44
N ARG A 149 -5.51 8.97 3.97
CA ARG A 149 -6.23 7.71 3.73
C ARG A 149 -7.29 7.40 4.80
N GLY A 150 -7.50 8.29 5.77
CA GLY A 150 -8.47 8.11 6.85
C GLY A 150 -8.11 6.99 7.84
N ARG A 151 -6.81 6.64 7.95
CA ARG A 151 -6.30 5.58 8.84
C ARG A 151 -5.74 6.13 10.14
N ASN A 152 -5.40 5.23 11.08
CA ASN A 152 -4.94 5.55 12.42
C ASN A 152 -3.51 6.15 12.43
N ALA A 153 -3.42 7.48 12.43
CA ALA A 153 -2.15 8.22 12.46
C ALA A 153 -1.40 8.06 13.80
N GLN A 154 -2.12 7.81 14.91
CA GLN A 154 -1.48 7.61 16.22
C GLN A 154 -0.79 6.25 16.28
N TRP A 155 -1.45 5.22 15.75
CA TRP A 155 -0.85 3.89 15.70
C TRP A 155 0.42 3.87 14.83
N VAL A 156 0.41 4.51 13.67
CA VAL A 156 1.59 4.51 12.79
C VAL A 156 2.77 5.25 13.43
N GLU A 157 2.52 6.29 14.23
CA GLU A 157 3.55 6.93 15.04
C GLU A 157 4.14 5.96 16.08
N ALA A 158 3.30 5.19 16.80
CA ALA A 158 3.76 4.17 17.74
C ALA A 158 4.52 3.03 17.03
N ALA A 159 4.09 2.61 15.85
CA ALA A 159 4.81 1.61 15.04
C ALA A 159 6.24 2.06 14.68
N ILE A 160 6.44 3.37 14.47
CA ILE A 160 7.76 3.94 14.15
C ILE A 160 8.58 4.19 15.43
N ARG A 161 8.00 4.77 16.48
CA ARG A 161 8.74 5.14 17.69
C ARG A 161 9.02 3.95 18.61
N GLU A 162 8.06 3.05 18.74
CA GLU A 162 8.02 2.00 19.75
C GLU A 162 8.07 0.58 19.16
N SER A 163 8.13 0.48 17.83
CA SER A 163 8.14 -0.81 17.11
C SER A 163 6.92 -1.70 17.40
N VAL A 164 5.77 -1.10 17.71
CA VAL A 164 4.55 -1.90 17.92
C VAL A 164 4.15 -2.67 16.66
N SER A 165 3.59 -3.84 16.85
CA SER A 165 3.04 -4.71 15.81
C SER A 165 1.71 -5.25 16.26
N VAL A 166 0.80 -5.45 15.30
CA VAL A 166 -0.56 -5.96 15.56
C VAL A 166 -0.93 -7.05 14.56
N THR A 167 -1.86 -7.90 14.97
CA THR A 167 -2.49 -8.90 14.09
C THR A 167 -3.48 -8.24 13.13
N GLU A 168 -3.93 -8.97 12.11
CA GLU A 168 -4.95 -8.50 11.16
C GLU A 168 -6.26 -8.10 11.87
N THR A 169 -6.63 -8.81 12.91
CA THR A 169 -7.86 -8.53 13.67
C THR A 169 -7.76 -7.23 14.47
N GLU A 170 -6.61 -7.01 15.12
CA GLU A 170 -6.32 -5.76 15.82
C GLU A 170 -6.19 -4.60 14.82
N ALA A 171 -5.53 -4.83 13.69
CA ALA A 171 -5.36 -3.84 12.63
C ALA A 171 -6.70 -3.33 12.06
N LEU A 172 -7.66 -4.23 11.86
CA LEU A 172 -9.02 -3.85 11.46
C LEU A 172 -9.73 -3.06 12.56
N LYS A 173 -9.66 -3.53 13.82
CA LYS A 173 -10.31 -2.88 14.95
C LYS A 173 -9.78 -1.47 15.22
N GLU A 174 -8.49 -1.27 15.00
CA GLU A 174 -7.80 0.00 15.25
C GLU A 174 -7.78 0.93 14.02
N ASN A 175 -8.52 0.60 12.95
CA ASN A 175 -8.58 1.39 11.72
C ASN A 175 -7.21 1.59 11.06
N ILE A 176 -6.39 0.55 11.06
CA ILE A 176 -5.10 0.50 10.39
C ILE A 176 -5.28 -0.02 8.96
N ILE A 177 -6.21 -0.98 8.80
CA ILE A 177 -6.63 -1.56 7.52
C ILE A 177 -8.15 -1.44 7.34
N ASP A 178 -8.61 -1.63 6.10
CA ASP A 178 -10.02 -1.47 5.74
C ASP A 178 -10.81 -2.78 5.85
N LEU A 179 -10.13 -3.93 5.60
CA LEU A 179 -10.79 -5.24 5.64
C LEU A 179 -9.83 -6.40 5.85
N ILE A 180 -10.38 -7.53 6.30
CA ILE A 180 -9.71 -8.84 6.29
C ILE A 180 -10.30 -9.64 5.12
N ALA A 181 -9.42 -10.21 4.26
CA ALA A 181 -9.79 -10.97 3.06
C ALA A 181 -9.07 -12.32 2.99
N GLN A 182 -9.62 -13.26 2.20
CA GLN A 182 -9.01 -14.57 1.92
C GLN A 182 -8.65 -14.70 0.46
#